data_6da56804f5d1fc57b6246d525e02042e
#
_entry.id   6da56804f5d1fc57b6246d525e02042e
#
_cell.length_a   1.000
_cell.length_b   1.000
_cell.length_c   1.000
_cell.angle_alpha   90.00
_cell.angle_beta   90.00
_cell.angle_gamma   90.00
#
_symmetry.space_group_name_H-M   'P 1'
#
loop_
_entity.id
_entity.type
_entity.pdbx_description
1 polymer ?
#
loop_
_entity_poly.entity_id
_entity_poly.type
_entity_poly.pdbx_seq_one_letter_code
_entity_poly.pdbx_strand_id
1 'polypeptide(L)'
;MDLPFMRRYSSQAKAANPALAQRDLETARAACARYRGRAVTIINYVEGTRFSRARHAAQQARWTHLLNPRAGGVSYVIDAMGDQLDGIIDTTLAYPTPEGPGFWRFLTGTEQPVLVEMALRPVPSLNPIP
;
A
#
# COMPACT_ATOMS: atom_id res chain seq x y z
N MET A 1 21.05 -1.46 -0.38
CA MET A 1 19.94 -0.75 0.30
C MET A 1 18.84 -1.79 0.51
N ASP A 2 18.88 -2.48 1.66
CA ASP A 2 18.00 -3.60 1.93
C ASP A 2 16.71 -3.08 2.54
N LEU A 3 15.67 -2.98 1.71
CA LEU A 3 14.31 -2.83 2.19
C LEU A 3 13.94 -4.12 2.94
N PRO A 4 13.53 -4.06 4.20
CA PRO A 4 13.09 -5.25 4.90
C PRO A 4 11.83 -5.78 4.23
N PHE A 5 11.97 -6.93 3.57
CA PHE A 5 10.81 -7.65 3.04
C PHE A 5 9.98 -8.14 4.23
N MET A 6 8.86 -7.49 4.49
CA MET A 6 7.88 -8.02 5.42
C MET A 6 7.34 -9.33 4.85
N ARG A 7 7.57 -10.44 5.56
CA ARG A 7 6.92 -11.71 5.23
C ARG A 7 5.42 -11.52 5.45
N ARG A 8 4.67 -11.47 4.37
CA ARG A 8 3.22 -11.34 4.42
C ARG A 8 2.61 -12.69 4.78
N TYR A 9 2.33 -12.90 6.02
CA TYR A 9 1.50 -14.03 6.44
C TYR A 9 0.07 -13.84 5.92
N SER A 10 -0.56 -14.94 5.47
CA SER A 10 -1.95 -14.90 5.03
C SER A 10 -2.88 -14.52 6.19
N SER A 11 -4.05 -13.97 5.87
CA SER A 11 -5.07 -13.64 6.88
C SER A 11 -5.46 -14.88 7.69
N GLN A 12 -5.48 -16.05 7.06
CA GLN A 12 -5.73 -17.33 7.70
C GLN A 12 -4.64 -17.73 8.71
N ALA A 13 -3.36 -17.53 8.36
CA ALA A 13 -2.25 -17.78 9.26
C ALA A 13 -2.25 -16.84 10.48
N LYS A 14 -2.62 -15.57 10.29
CA LYS A 14 -2.75 -14.59 11.39
C LYS A 14 -3.94 -14.89 12.30
N ALA A 15 -5.06 -15.37 11.74
CA ALA A 15 -6.21 -15.80 12.52
C ALA A 15 -5.91 -17.05 13.37
N ALA A 16 -5.12 -17.98 12.83
CA ALA A 16 -4.68 -19.18 13.54
C ALA A 16 -3.61 -18.90 14.62
N ASN A 17 -2.82 -17.84 14.45
CA ASN A 17 -1.77 -17.48 15.40
C ASN A 17 -1.63 -15.96 15.53
N PRO A 18 -2.28 -15.33 16.53
CA PRO A 18 -2.21 -13.89 16.79
C PRO A 18 -0.79 -13.36 17.02
N ALA A 19 0.15 -14.20 17.50
CA ALA A 19 1.53 -13.81 17.70
C ALA A 19 2.25 -13.43 16.39
N LEU A 20 1.77 -13.92 15.23
CA LEU A 20 2.32 -13.53 13.94
C LEU A 20 2.00 -12.06 13.58
N ALA A 21 0.83 -11.57 13.98
CA ALA A 21 0.47 -10.17 13.78
C ALA A 21 1.35 -9.25 14.64
N GLN A 22 1.63 -9.64 15.88
CA GLN A 22 2.52 -8.92 16.77
C GLN A 22 3.96 -8.87 16.22
N ARG A 23 4.47 -9.98 15.73
CA ARG A 23 5.81 -10.05 15.11
C ARG A 23 5.91 -9.18 13.83
N ASP A 24 4.86 -9.15 13.03
CA ASP A 24 4.80 -8.26 11.86
C ASP A 24 4.90 -6.79 12.27
N LEU A 25 4.16 -6.40 13.32
CA LEU A 25 4.18 -5.05 13.86
C LEU A 25 5.57 -4.68 14.42
N GLU A 26 6.17 -5.55 15.20
CA GLU A 26 7.52 -5.34 15.75
C GLU A 26 8.57 -5.22 14.65
N THR A 27 8.48 -6.07 13.63
CA THR A 27 9.36 -6.01 12.45
C THR A 27 9.19 -4.69 11.70
N ALA A 28 7.96 -4.24 11.50
CA ALA A 28 7.67 -2.96 10.85
C ALA A 28 8.22 -1.79 11.67
N ARG A 29 8.00 -1.78 12.99
CA ARG A 29 8.53 -0.74 13.90
C ARG A 29 10.05 -0.71 13.89
N ALA A 30 10.72 -1.86 13.98
CA ALA A 30 12.17 -1.95 13.91
C ALA A 30 12.73 -1.48 12.56
N ALA A 31 12.06 -1.79 11.47
CA ALA A 31 12.43 -1.31 10.15
C ALA A 31 12.27 0.21 10.05
N CYS A 32 11.15 0.77 10.48
CA CYS A 32 10.89 2.20 10.49
C CYS A 32 11.85 2.97 11.40
N ALA A 33 12.23 2.40 12.55
CA ALA A 33 13.16 3.03 13.48
C ALA A 33 14.53 3.37 12.85
N ARG A 34 14.96 2.61 11.85
CA ARG A 34 16.21 2.88 11.10
C ARG A 34 16.14 4.16 10.26
N TYR A 35 14.96 4.62 9.95
CA TYR A 35 14.72 5.79 9.12
C TYR A 35 14.33 7.03 9.91
N ARG A 36 14.20 6.90 11.24
CA ARG A 36 13.94 8.06 12.11
C ARG A 36 15.02 9.13 11.96
N GLY A 37 14.58 10.38 11.80
CA GLY A 37 15.47 11.53 11.60
C GLY A 37 16.10 11.61 10.21
N ARG A 38 15.61 10.84 9.23
CA ARG A 38 16.05 10.90 7.83
C ARG A 38 14.90 11.32 6.93
N ALA A 39 15.20 12.10 5.89
CA ALA A 39 14.25 12.37 4.82
C ALA A 39 14.04 11.09 4.01
N VAL A 40 12.84 10.50 4.08
CA VAL A 40 12.49 9.26 3.39
C VAL A 40 11.11 9.35 2.77
N THR A 41 10.91 8.66 1.66
CA THR A 41 9.60 8.44 1.05
C THR A 41 9.27 6.96 1.16
N ILE A 42 8.10 6.65 1.72
CA ILE A 42 7.60 5.28 1.87
C ILE A 42 6.47 5.08 0.87
N ILE A 43 6.64 4.15 -0.06
CA ILE A 43 5.63 3.82 -1.07
C ILE A 43 4.84 2.60 -0.60
N ASN A 44 3.51 2.73 -0.58
CA ASN A 44 2.60 1.65 -0.23
C ASN A 44 1.52 1.49 -1.29
N TYR A 45 1.38 0.28 -1.82
CA TYR A 45 0.30 -0.10 -2.71
C TYR A 45 -0.85 -0.68 -1.88
N VAL A 46 -1.85 0.13 -1.57
CA VAL A 46 -2.94 -0.22 -0.64
C VAL A 46 -3.77 -1.43 -1.06
N GLU A 47 -3.89 -1.72 -2.35
CA GLU A 47 -4.55 -2.93 -2.84
C GLU A 47 -3.73 -4.20 -2.57
N GLY A 48 -2.42 -4.07 -2.38
CA GLY A 48 -1.50 -5.15 -2.05
C GLY A 48 -1.28 -6.18 -3.15
N THR A 49 -1.90 -6.01 -4.32
CA THR A 49 -1.75 -6.87 -5.50
C THR A 49 -2.22 -6.13 -6.75
N ARG A 50 -1.88 -6.65 -7.92
CA ARG A 50 -2.36 -6.10 -9.20
C ARG A 50 -3.85 -6.35 -9.36
N PHE A 51 -4.56 -5.39 -9.93
CA PHE A 51 -5.96 -5.54 -10.31
C PHE A 51 -6.13 -6.70 -11.31
N SER A 52 -7.20 -7.46 -11.14
CA SER A 52 -7.75 -8.34 -12.16
C SER A 52 -9.26 -8.51 -11.91
N ARG A 53 -10.04 -8.71 -12.98
CA ARG A 53 -11.50 -8.90 -12.87
C ARG A 53 -11.86 -10.09 -11.97
N ALA A 54 -11.09 -11.18 -12.05
CA ALA A 54 -11.30 -12.34 -11.19
C ALA A 54 -11.09 -12.02 -9.70
N ARG A 55 -10.04 -11.26 -9.35
CA ARG A 55 -9.82 -10.83 -7.96
C ARG A 55 -10.85 -9.83 -7.49
N HIS A 56 -11.24 -8.90 -8.37
CA HIS A 56 -12.30 -7.93 -8.09
C HIS A 56 -13.61 -8.64 -7.72
N ALA A 57 -14.04 -9.60 -8.54
CA ALA A 57 -15.23 -10.41 -8.28
C ALA A 57 -15.11 -11.25 -7.00
N ALA A 58 -13.97 -11.91 -6.79
CA ALA A 58 -13.73 -12.73 -5.60
C ALA A 58 -13.72 -11.91 -4.29
N GLN A 59 -13.31 -10.63 -4.34
CA GLN A 59 -13.33 -9.73 -3.19
C GLN A 59 -14.66 -9.00 -3.02
N GLN A 60 -15.60 -9.14 -3.95
CA GLN A 60 -16.81 -8.32 -4.02
C GLN A 60 -16.46 -6.83 -3.85
N ALA A 61 -15.45 -6.38 -4.61
CA ALA A 61 -14.85 -5.07 -4.42
C ALA A 61 -15.89 -3.96 -4.63
N ARG A 62 -15.87 -2.99 -3.71
CA ARG A 62 -16.85 -1.89 -3.66
C ARG A 62 -16.73 -0.94 -4.86
N TRP A 63 -15.52 -0.73 -5.37
CA TRP A 63 -15.24 0.22 -6.46
C TRP A 63 -15.04 -0.53 -7.77
N THR A 64 -15.56 -0.01 -8.85
CA THR A 64 -15.55 -0.67 -10.18
C THR A 64 -14.15 -1.01 -10.71
N HIS A 65 -13.17 -0.16 -10.42
CA HIS A 65 -11.82 -0.26 -11.00
C HIS A 65 -10.72 -0.49 -9.96
N LEU A 66 -11.08 -0.69 -8.68
CA LEU A 66 -10.13 -0.88 -7.60
C LEU A 66 -10.46 -2.15 -6.82
N LEU A 67 -9.43 -2.79 -6.28
CA LEU A 67 -9.61 -3.83 -5.29
C LEU A 67 -9.86 -3.23 -3.91
N ASN A 68 -10.36 -4.04 -2.97
CA ASN A 68 -10.54 -3.58 -1.61
C ASN A 68 -9.18 -3.25 -0.97
N PRO A 69 -9.02 -2.06 -0.36
CA PRO A 69 -7.76 -1.64 0.23
C PRO A 69 -7.39 -2.49 1.45
N ARG A 70 -6.10 -2.70 1.63
CA ARG A 70 -5.52 -3.38 2.79
C ARG A 70 -4.81 -2.34 3.65
N ALA A 71 -5.50 -1.86 4.66
CA ALA A 71 -5.01 -0.77 5.51
C ALA A 71 -3.76 -1.11 6.35
N GLY A 72 -3.48 -2.40 6.61
CA GLY A 72 -2.44 -2.81 7.56
C GLY A 72 -1.05 -2.24 7.28
N GLY A 73 -0.62 -2.15 6.02
CA GLY A 73 0.68 -1.58 5.68
C GLY A 73 0.77 -0.09 6.00
N VAL A 74 -0.25 0.67 5.65
CA VAL A 74 -0.34 2.11 5.92
C VAL A 74 -0.45 2.37 7.42
N SER A 75 -1.31 1.61 8.11
CA SER A 75 -1.48 1.74 9.57
C SER A 75 -0.17 1.54 10.32
N TYR A 76 0.62 0.54 9.93
CA TYR A 76 1.93 0.29 10.56
C TYR A 76 2.92 1.43 10.35
N VAL A 77 2.94 2.05 9.17
CA VAL A 77 3.81 3.19 8.90
C VAL A 77 3.37 4.39 9.71
N ILE A 78 2.09 4.69 9.76
CA ILE A 78 1.54 5.81 10.53
C ILE A 78 1.80 5.61 12.04
N ASP A 79 1.59 4.40 12.56
CA ASP A 79 1.87 4.06 13.97
C ASP A 79 3.35 4.21 14.33
N ALA A 80 4.25 3.83 13.41
CA ALA A 80 5.68 3.83 13.68
C ALA A 80 6.38 5.17 13.41
N MET A 81 5.86 5.99 12.50
CA MET A 81 6.52 7.18 11.98
C MET A 81 5.60 8.38 11.75
N GLY A 82 4.33 8.29 12.13
CA GLY A 82 3.35 9.35 11.86
C GLY A 82 3.76 10.72 12.39
N ASP A 83 4.50 10.75 13.49
CA ASP A 83 5.08 11.94 14.10
C ASP A 83 6.20 12.60 13.27
N GLN A 84 6.72 11.92 12.26
CA GLN A 84 7.81 12.39 11.40
C GLN A 84 7.39 12.55 9.94
N LEU A 85 6.17 12.17 9.60
CA LEU A 85 5.66 12.30 8.23
C LEU A 85 5.13 13.72 8.01
N ASP A 86 5.62 14.41 6.99
CA ASP A 86 5.13 15.74 6.59
C ASP A 86 3.73 15.66 5.95
N GLY A 87 3.38 14.54 5.37
CA GLY A 87 2.10 14.31 4.72
C GLY A 87 2.01 12.98 3.99
N ILE A 88 0.86 12.72 3.41
CA ILE A 88 0.57 11.55 2.58
C ILE A 88 0.25 12.03 1.18
N ILE A 89 1.02 11.56 0.18
CA ILE A 89 0.69 11.77 -1.23
C ILE A 89 -0.19 10.61 -1.68
N ASP A 90 -1.49 10.90 -1.80
CA ASP A 90 -2.47 9.97 -2.34
C ASP A 90 -2.39 10.00 -3.87
N THR A 91 -2.04 8.87 -4.47
CA THR A 91 -1.80 8.79 -5.92
C THR A 91 -2.71 7.77 -6.56
N THR A 92 -3.48 8.22 -7.54
CA THR A 92 -4.35 7.37 -8.36
C THR A 92 -3.79 7.29 -9.78
N LEU A 93 -3.71 6.08 -10.31
CA LEU A 93 -3.30 5.81 -11.69
C LEU A 93 -4.52 5.34 -12.48
N ALA A 94 -4.85 6.06 -13.54
CA ALA A 94 -5.90 5.65 -14.47
C ALA A 94 -5.30 5.27 -15.82
N TYR A 95 -5.65 4.10 -16.29
CA TYR A 95 -5.22 3.54 -17.58
C TYR A 95 -6.36 3.67 -18.60
N PRO A 96 -6.09 4.18 -19.81
CA PRO A 96 -7.13 4.37 -20.82
C PRO A 96 -7.66 3.07 -21.41
N THR A 97 -6.94 1.97 -21.22
CA THR A 97 -7.34 0.63 -21.71
C THR A 97 -7.84 -0.25 -20.57
N PRO A 98 -8.97 -0.98 -20.76
CA PRO A 98 -9.53 -1.87 -19.74
C PRO A 98 -8.58 -3.00 -19.32
N GLU A 99 -7.67 -3.37 -20.17
CA GLU A 99 -6.66 -4.42 -19.93
C GLU A 99 -5.49 -3.90 -19.06
N GLY A 100 -5.41 -2.59 -18.86
CA GLY A 100 -4.28 -1.94 -18.20
C GLY A 100 -3.01 -1.89 -19.07
N PRO A 101 -1.86 -1.49 -18.49
CA PRO A 101 -0.63 -1.31 -19.25
C PRO A 101 -0.08 -2.66 -19.75
N GLY A 102 0.29 -2.68 -21.01
CA GLY A 102 0.91 -3.84 -21.65
C GLY A 102 2.43 -3.72 -21.66
N PHE A 103 3.15 -4.72 -21.15
CA PHE A 103 4.62 -4.71 -21.14
C PHE A 103 5.22 -4.49 -22.54
N TRP A 104 4.72 -5.20 -23.54
CA TRP A 104 5.21 -5.06 -24.91
C TRP A 104 4.84 -3.72 -25.54
N ARG A 105 3.62 -3.22 -25.27
CA ARG A 105 3.21 -1.88 -25.72
C ARG A 105 4.08 -0.80 -25.10
N PHE A 106 4.43 -0.95 -23.82
CA PHE A 106 5.37 -0.03 -23.16
C PHE A 106 6.74 -0.04 -23.81
N LEU A 107 7.32 -1.22 -24.08
CA LEU A 107 8.63 -1.35 -24.74
C LEU A 107 8.67 -0.80 -26.17
N THR A 108 7.57 -0.93 -26.91
CA THR A 108 7.46 -0.44 -28.30
C THR A 108 7.02 1.03 -28.38
N GLY A 109 6.77 1.70 -27.25
CA GLY A 109 6.30 3.08 -27.21
C GLY A 109 4.86 3.26 -27.73
N THR A 110 4.10 2.18 -27.88
CA THR A 110 2.69 2.22 -28.35
C THR A 110 1.68 2.23 -27.20
N GLU A 111 2.15 2.36 -25.95
CA GLU A 111 1.27 2.47 -24.79
C GLU A 111 0.56 3.83 -24.77
N GLN A 112 -0.69 3.82 -24.35
CA GLN A 112 -1.48 5.04 -24.16
C GLN A 112 -0.98 5.83 -22.94
N PRO A 113 -1.11 7.17 -22.93
CA PRO A 113 -0.76 7.98 -21.77
C PRO A 113 -1.49 7.52 -20.52
N VAL A 114 -0.78 7.41 -19.41
CA VAL A 114 -1.36 7.11 -18.10
C VAL A 114 -1.71 8.42 -17.41
N LEU A 115 -2.95 8.54 -16.94
CA LEU A 115 -3.33 9.67 -16.10
C LEU A 115 -2.88 9.39 -14.65
N VAL A 116 -2.14 10.35 -14.09
CA VAL A 116 -1.70 10.30 -12.69
C VAL A 116 -2.34 11.48 -11.96
N GLU A 117 -3.18 11.17 -11.00
CA GLU A 117 -3.76 12.17 -10.09
C GLU A 117 -3.06 12.06 -8.73
N MET A 118 -2.63 13.19 -8.18
CA MET A 118 -1.96 13.26 -6.89
C MET A 118 -2.65 14.28 -5.99
N ALA A 119 -2.91 13.89 -4.74
CA ALA A 119 -3.44 14.76 -3.71
C ALA A 119 -2.59 14.68 -2.45
N LEU A 120 -2.17 15.83 -1.91
CA LEU A 120 -1.52 15.89 -0.61
C LEU A 120 -2.59 15.86 0.49
N ARG A 121 -2.44 14.93 1.41
CA ARG A 121 -3.34 14.76 2.56
C ARG A 121 -2.57 14.89 3.87
N PRO A 122 -3.19 15.43 4.92
CA PRO A 122 -2.57 15.43 6.24
C PRO A 122 -2.41 14.00 6.77
N VAL A 123 -1.41 13.79 7.60
CA VAL A 123 -1.27 12.52 8.32
C VAL A 123 -2.38 12.44 9.38
N PRO A 124 -3.20 11.38 9.37
CA PRO A 124 -4.25 11.23 10.38
C PRO A 124 -3.62 11.06 11.76
N SER A 125 -4.12 11.80 12.75
CA SER A 125 -3.76 11.57 14.15
C SER A 125 -4.35 10.23 14.60
N LEU A 126 -3.50 9.31 15.05
CA LEU A 126 -3.94 8.05 15.67
C LEU A 126 -4.39 8.30 17.13
N ASN A 127 -5.23 9.30 17.34
CA ASN A 127 -5.90 9.41 18.62
C ASN A 127 -6.88 8.22 18.74
N PRO A 128 -6.82 7.46 19.84
CA PRO A 128 -7.85 6.46 20.08
C PRO A 128 -9.21 7.16 20.05
N ILE A 129 -10.11 6.64 19.22
CA ILE A 129 -11.50 7.07 19.21
C ILE A 129 -12.03 6.89 20.63
N PRO A 130 -12.62 7.95 21.25
CA PRO A 130 -13.12 7.87 22.61
C PRO A 130 -14.20 6.81 22.78
#